data_a384bcd539893a2241cf5984c8deedaa
#
_entry.id   a384bcd539893a2241cf5984c8deedaa
#
_cell.length_a   1.000
_cell.length_b   1.000
_cell.length_c   1.000
_cell.angle_alpha   90.00
_cell.angle_beta   90.00
_cell.angle_gamma   90.00
#
_symmetry.space_group_name_H-M   'P 1'
#
loop_
_entity.id
_entity.type
_entity.pdbx_description
1 polymer ?
#
loop_
_entity_poly.entity_id
_entity_poly.type
_entity_poly.pdbx_seq_one_letter_code
_entity_poly.pdbx_strand_id
1 'polypeptide(L)'
;FIAQMANFSELEMMSKLSTNFEEFTSIQQFQAAQGYIGKHVTLQSEEGEISGLATGIEDDRGDTRIFVDGKGYNIDTVFKVELPEV
;
A
#
# COMPACT_ATOMS: atom_id res chain seq x y z
N PHE A 1 7.04 41.06 -10.38
CA PHE A 1 5.96 40.38 -11.12
C PHE A 1 6.43 39.04 -11.71
N ILE A 2 7.52 39.07 -12.47
CA ILE A 2 8.05 37.84 -13.09
C ILE A 2 8.55 36.87 -12.01
N ALA A 3 9.16 37.37 -10.94
CA ALA A 3 9.64 36.52 -9.85
C ALA A 3 8.49 35.84 -9.11
N GLN A 4 7.37 36.53 -8.91
CA GLN A 4 6.20 35.93 -8.27
C GLN A 4 5.55 34.87 -9.15
N MET A 5 5.50 35.09 -10.45
CA MET A 5 4.98 34.08 -11.38
C MET A 5 5.86 32.84 -11.44
N ALA A 6 7.18 33.03 -11.41
CA ALA A 6 8.11 31.90 -11.40
C ALA A 6 7.97 31.06 -10.12
N ASN A 7 7.84 31.70 -8.96
CA ASN A 7 7.63 30.99 -7.70
C ASN A 7 6.33 30.21 -7.68
N PHE A 8 5.28 30.78 -8.27
CA PHE A 8 3.98 30.12 -8.36
C PHE A 8 4.06 28.87 -9.24
N SER A 9 4.77 28.96 -10.37
CA SER A 9 5.00 27.82 -11.25
C SER A 9 5.77 26.71 -10.56
N GLU A 10 6.80 27.04 -9.79
CA GLU A 10 7.60 26.05 -9.05
C GLU A 10 6.74 25.32 -8.01
N LEU A 11 5.90 26.04 -7.27
CA LEU A 11 5.01 25.42 -6.31
C LEU A 11 4.00 24.48 -6.97
N GLU A 12 3.48 24.87 -8.13
CA GLU A 12 2.56 24.04 -8.89
C GLU A 12 3.23 22.77 -9.38
N MET A 13 4.45 22.89 -9.89
CA MET A 13 5.24 21.73 -10.34
C MET A 13 5.56 20.79 -9.19
N MET A 14 5.93 21.31 -8.03
CA MET A 14 6.21 20.52 -6.85
C MET A 14 4.95 19.78 -6.37
N SER A 15 3.79 20.43 -6.43
CA SER A 15 2.53 19.81 -6.06
C SER A 15 2.20 18.64 -7.00
N LYS A 16 2.38 18.81 -8.29
CA LYS A 16 2.14 17.75 -9.28
C LYS A 16 3.12 16.58 -9.09
N LEU A 17 4.39 16.90 -8.82
CA LEU A 17 5.40 15.87 -8.58
C LEU A 17 5.05 15.05 -7.34
N SER A 18 4.62 15.70 -6.27
CA SER A 18 4.22 15.02 -5.04
C SER A 18 3.03 14.09 -5.27
N THR A 19 2.01 14.55 -6.00
CA THR A 19 0.83 13.75 -6.34
C THR A 19 1.22 12.53 -7.18
N ASN A 20 2.07 12.73 -8.20
CA ASN A 20 2.54 11.64 -9.05
C ASN A 20 3.35 10.62 -8.26
N PHE A 21 4.13 11.08 -7.29
CA PHE A 21 4.92 10.20 -6.43
C PHE A 21 4.02 9.35 -5.53
N GLU A 22 2.97 9.94 -4.98
CA GLU A 22 1.99 9.21 -4.16
C GLU A 22 1.28 8.12 -4.97
N GLU A 23 0.86 8.44 -6.19
CA GLU A 23 0.23 7.48 -7.10
C GLU A 23 1.19 6.34 -7.44
N PHE A 24 2.44 6.66 -7.72
CA PHE A 24 3.47 5.67 -8.01
C PHE A 24 3.69 4.73 -6.82
N THR A 25 3.76 5.28 -5.61
CA THR A 25 3.95 4.50 -4.39
C THR A 25 2.76 3.54 -4.16
N SER A 26 1.54 4.01 -4.37
CA SER A 26 0.33 3.18 -4.24
C SER A 26 0.33 2.02 -5.23
N ILE A 27 0.71 2.28 -6.48
CA ILE A 27 0.80 1.24 -7.50
C ILE A 27 1.87 0.21 -7.13
N GLN A 28 3.01 0.66 -6.63
CA GLN A 28 4.09 -0.23 -6.19
C GLN A 28 3.66 -1.11 -5.02
N GLN A 29 2.94 -0.55 -4.07
CA GLN A 29 2.40 -1.31 -2.93
C GLN A 29 1.44 -2.39 -3.41
N PHE A 30 0.55 -2.07 -4.33
CA PHE A 30 -0.40 -3.02 -4.87
C PHE A 30 0.31 -4.16 -5.62
N GLN A 31 1.30 -3.81 -6.45
CA GLN A 31 2.07 -4.81 -7.19
C GLN A 31 2.87 -5.73 -6.26
N ALA A 32 3.50 -5.17 -5.24
CA ALA A 32 4.23 -5.95 -4.25
C ALA A 32 3.29 -6.89 -3.47
N ALA A 33 2.10 -6.40 -3.14
CA ALA A 33 1.11 -7.19 -2.40
C ALA A 33 0.61 -8.39 -3.19
N GLN A 34 0.61 -8.33 -4.52
CA GLN A 34 0.23 -9.49 -5.34
C GLN A 34 1.12 -10.70 -5.05
N GLY A 35 2.37 -10.47 -4.70
CA GLY A 35 3.30 -11.53 -4.33
C GLY A 35 2.97 -12.20 -2.99
N TYR A 36 2.07 -11.62 -2.20
CA TYR A 36 1.66 -12.19 -0.91
C TYR A 36 0.52 -13.20 -1.07
N ILE A 37 -0.21 -13.15 -2.17
CA ILE A 37 -1.33 -14.08 -2.40
C ILE A 37 -0.81 -15.51 -2.45
N GLY A 38 -1.43 -16.39 -1.66
CA GLY A 38 -1.01 -17.79 -1.56
C GLY A 38 0.09 -18.01 -0.53
N LYS A 39 0.55 -16.97 0.15
CA LYS A 39 1.57 -17.07 1.18
C LYS A 39 0.96 -16.90 2.57
N HIS A 40 1.66 -17.41 3.56
CA HIS A 40 1.26 -17.25 4.96
C HIS A 40 1.77 -15.89 5.46
N VAL A 41 0.87 -15.04 5.88
CA VAL A 41 1.22 -13.69 6.34
C VAL A 41 0.86 -13.53 7.82
N THR A 42 1.63 -12.71 8.51
CA THR A 42 1.37 -12.33 9.88
C THR A 42 1.29 -10.81 9.94
N LEU A 43 0.26 -10.29 10.58
CA LEU A 43 0.03 -8.86 10.68
C LEU A 43 -0.41 -8.49 12.09
N GLN A 44 -0.28 -7.20 12.38
CA GLN A 44 -0.70 -6.64 13.66
C GLN A 44 -2.01 -5.89 13.48
N SER A 45 -3.09 -6.41 14.08
CA SER A 45 -4.39 -5.75 14.06
C SER A 45 -4.70 -5.11 15.40
N GLU A 46 -5.82 -4.39 15.47
CA GLU A 46 -6.30 -3.82 16.72
C GLU A 46 -6.62 -4.89 17.77
N GLU A 47 -6.96 -6.09 17.30
CA GLU A 47 -7.28 -7.23 18.16
C GLU A 47 -6.06 -8.09 18.50
N GLY A 48 -4.87 -7.67 18.05
CA GLY A 48 -3.63 -8.40 18.27
C GLY A 48 -3.04 -8.95 17.00
N GLU A 49 -2.13 -9.89 17.13
CA GLU A 49 -1.44 -10.51 16.01
C GLU A 49 -2.34 -11.52 15.31
N ILE A 50 -2.40 -11.41 14.00
CA ILE A 50 -3.23 -12.30 13.16
C ILE A 50 -2.32 -12.96 12.12
N SER A 51 -2.46 -14.27 11.97
CA SER A 51 -1.72 -15.05 10.97
C SER A 51 -2.68 -15.88 10.15
N GLY A 52 -2.37 -16.06 8.88
CA GLY A 52 -3.17 -16.89 8.00
C GLY A 52 -2.72 -16.80 6.56
N LEU A 53 -3.41 -17.52 5.69
CA LEU A 53 -3.13 -17.52 4.27
C LEU A 53 -3.72 -16.28 3.62
N ALA A 54 -2.90 -15.55 2.87
CA ALA A 54 -3.38 -14.42 2.10
C ALA A 54 -4.12 -14.94 0.86
N THR A 55 -5.40 -14.61 0.76
CA THR A 55 -6.25 -15.12 -0.32
C THR A 55 -6.52 -14.10 -1.42
N GLY A 56 -6.27 -12.82 -1.14
CA GLY A 56 -6.47 -11.78 -2.14
C GLY A 56 -5.97 -10.44 -1.67
N ILE A 57 -5.95 -9.49 -2.59
CA ILE A 57 -5.64 -8.10 -2.29
C ILE A 57 -6.63 -7.20 -2.99
N GLU A 58 -6.79 -6.00 -2.47
CA GLU A 58 -7.69 -5.00 -3.04
C GLU A 58 -7.06 -3.62 -2.91
N ASP A 59 -7.24 -2.80 -3.93
CA ASP A 59 -6.86 -1.39 -3.87
C ASP A 59 -8.10 -0.58 -3.50
N ASP A 60 -8.08 0.02 -2.31
CA ASP A 60 -9.16 0.86 -1.82
C ASP A 60 -8.68 2.31 -1.76
N ARG A 61 -8.93 3.04 -2.86
CA ARG A 61 -8.59 4.47 -3.00
C ARG A 61 -7.12 4.78 -2.69
N GLY A 62 -6.21 3.96 -3.23
CA GLY A 62 -4.79 4.12 -3.01
C GLY A 62 -4.24 3.36 -1.82
N ASP A 63 -5.10 2.81 -0.97
CA ASP A 63 -4.71 1.95 0.14
C ASP A 63 -4.86 0.49 -0.26
N THR A 64 -3.78 -0.26 -0.18
CA THR A 64 -3.82 -1.69 -0.49
C THR A 64 -4.27 -2.46 0.74
N ARG A 65 -5.27 -3.32 0.55
CA ARG A 65 -5.77 -4.22 1.58
C ARG A 65 -5.45 -5.64 1.24
N ILE A 66 -5.10 -6.42 2.25
CA ILE A 66 -4.84 -7.84 2.12
C ILE A 66 -5.93 -8.61 2.84
N PHE A 67 -6.40 -9.70 2.22
CA PHE A 67 -7.45 -10.54 2.80
C PHE A 67 -6.86 -11.79 3.41
N VAL A 68 -7.15 -12.00 4.69
CA VAL A 68 -6.74 -13.17 5.45
C VAL A 68 -7.99 -13.71 6.12
N ASP A 69 -8.34 -14.97 5.85
CA ASP A 69 -9.54 -15.63 6.38
C ASP A 69 -10.83 -14.85 6.10
N GLY A 70 -10.90 -14.24 4.93
CA GLY A 70 -12.08 -13.50 4.48
C GLY A 70 -12.21 -12.09 5.01
N LYS A 71 -11.26 -11.62 5.80
CA LYS A 71 -11.28 -10.28 6.37
C LYS A 71 -10.14 -9.44 5.80
N GLY A 72 -10.42 -8.17 5.47
CA GLY A 72 -9.45 -7.25 4.89
C GLY A 72 -8.69 -6.47 5.94
N TYR A 73 -7.38 -6.34 5.73
CA TYR A 73 -6.48 -5.59 6.61
C TYR A 73 -5.60 -4.69 5.76
N ASN A 74 -5.12 -3.60 6.34
CA ASN A 74 -4.19 -2.72 5.64
C ASN A 74 -2.86 -3.44 5.44
N ILE A 75 -2.31 -3.37 4.21
CA ILE A 75 -1.05 -4.04 3.88
C ILE A 75 0.11 -3.58 4.77
N ASP A 76 0.07 -2.34 5.24
CA ASP A 76 1.13 -1.79 6.09
C ASP A 76 1.24 -2.50 7.44
N THR A 77 0.21 -3.24 7.85
CA THR A 77 0.21 -3.97 9.10
C THR A 77 0.93 -5.32 9.03
N VAL A 78 1.21 -5.80 7.82
CA VAL A 78 1.90 -7.07 7.61
C VAL A 78 3.39 -6.88 7.92
N PHE A 79 3.92 -7.73 8.79
CA PHE A 79 5.33 -7.68 9.16
C PHE A 79 6.07 -8.99 8.90
N LYS A 80 5.38 -10.02 8.47
CA LYS A 80 6.00 -11.31 8.18
C LYS A 80 5.26 -12.00 7.03
N VAL A 81 6.01 -12.51 6.09
CA VAL A 81 5.49 -13.28 4.96
C VAL A 81 6.32 -14.55 4.82
N GLU A 82 5.67 -15.70 4.80
CA GLU A 82 6.32 -16.99 4.71
C GLU A 82 5.65 -17.86 3.65
N LEU A 83 6.37 -18.87 3.20
CA LEU A 83 5.77 -19.88 2.35
C LEU A 83 4.73 -20.66 3.18
N PRO A 84 3.58 -21.03 2.56
CA PRO A 84 2.57 -21.80 3.28
C PRO A 84 3.10 -23.18 3.63
N GLU A 85 2.69 -23.67 4.79
CA GLU A 85 3.00 -25.04 5.17
C GLU A 85 2.18 -26.00 4.32
N VAL A 86 2.82 -27.06 3.89
CA VAL A 86 2.20 -28.09 3.04
C VAL A 86 1.55 -29.17 3.91
#